data_9385b254d13ac1bfe64ffe2197a20163
#
_entry.id   9385b254d13ac1bfe64ffe2197a20163
#
_cell.length_a   1.000
_cell.length_b   1.000
_cell.length_c   1.000
_cell.angle_alpha   90.00
_cell.angle_beta   90.00
_cell.angle_gamma   90.00
#
_symmetry.space_group_name_H-M   'P 1'
#
loop_
_entity.id
_entity.type
_entity.pdbx_description
1 polymer ?
#
loop_
_entity_poly.entity_id
_entity_poly.type
_entity_poly.pdbx_seq_one_letter_code
_entity_poly.pdbx_strand_id
1 'polypeptide(L)'
;MSTAAEDPVEMAVDRALKPLRDDAVRDVEAILDAALKAAEKSTPAAPRVADIVAEAGTSNQAFYRYFTGKDDLMQAVMARGLRRVRAYLEHLMSRTTDPQAQVELWIRGLLTQATNQTAARQSAAVTEILSGSRRPDTRTGEATTALLDLLLEPLTQLGSTHVELDALTIYEATMGTMNRHLTMQTAPTPQECDHLIAFCIHGLRLPS
;
A
#
# COMPACT_ATOMS: atom_id res chain seq x y z
N MET A 1 32.09 -1.30 -21.49
CA MET A 1 31.19 -1.14 -20.32
C MET A 1 32.10 -0.96 -19.11
N SER A 2 32.28 0.29 -18.68
CA SER A 2 33.17 0.63 -17.56
C SER A 2 32.39 0.43 -16.28
N THR A 3 32.71 -0.60 -15.52
CA THR A 3 32.32 -0.72 -14.11
C THR A 3 32.99 0.43 -13.37
N ALA A 4 32.22 1.44 -12.97
CA ALA A 4 32.70 2.44 -12.03
C ALA A 4 33.16 1.68 -10.78
N ALA A 5 34.48 1.76 -10.48
CA ALA A 5 35.02 1.21 -9.25
C ALA A 5 34.37 1.99 -8.10
N GLU A 6 33.69 1.29 -7.21
CA GLU A 6 33.11 1.90 -5.99
C GLU A 6 34.24 2.56 -5.19
N ASP A 7 34.00 3.79 -4.74
CA ASP A 7 34.98 4.57 -3.96
C ASP A 7 35.26 3.83 -2.64
N PRO A 8 36.52 3.48 -2.34
CA PRO A 8 36.90 2.83 -1.08
C PRO A 8 36.46 3.62 0.18
N VAL A 9 36.36 4.95 0.07
CA VAL A 9 35.92 5.81 1.17
C VAL A 9 34.41 5.61 1.40
N GLU A 10 33.58 5.64 0.34
CA GLU A 10 32.14 5.36 0.41
C GLU A 10 31.87 3.96 0.97
N MET A 11 32.58 2.94 0.50
CA MET A 11 32.49 1.58 1.03
C MET A 11 32.80 1.48 2.52
N ALA A 12 33.82 2.21 2.99
CA ALA A 12 34.20 2.22 4.41
C ALA A 12 33.14 2.92 5.26
N VAL A 13 32.59 4.04 4.79
CA VAL A 13 31.50 4.78 5.43
C VAL A 13 30.23 3.94 5.49
N ASP A 14 29.82 3.32 4.38
CA ASP A 14 28.64 2.46 4.33
C ASP A 14 28.76 1.27 5.28
N ARG A 15 29.93 0.65 5.37
CA ARG A 15 30.20 -0.43 6.32
C ARG A 15 30.05 0.05 7.77
N ALA A 16 30.56 1.24 8.09
CA ALA A 16 30.45 1.81 9.43
C ALA A 16 29.03 2.21 9.80
N LEU A 17 28.25 2.71 8.84
CA LEU A 17 26.86 3.16 9.06
C LEU A 17 25.83 2.01 9.01
N LYS A 18 26.17 0.87 8.41
CA LYS A 18 25.25 -0.26 8.26
C LYS A 18 24.62 -0.73 9.59
N PRO A 19 25.35 -0.95 10.68
CA PRO A 19 24.74 -1.36 11.96
C PRO A 19 23.76 -0.31 12.50
N LEU A 20 24.13 0.98 12.42
CA LEU A 20 23.28 2.08 12.87
C LEU A 20 21.99 2.18 12.04
N ARG A 21 22.11 1.96 10.75
CA ARG A 21 20.95 1.93 9.84
C ARG A 21 20.05 0.73 10.14
N ASP A 22 20.62 -0.45 10.36
CA ASP A 22 19.86 -1.66 10.67
C ASP A 22 19.12 -1.53 12.00
N ASP A 23 19.74 -0.89 13.01
CA ASP A 23 19.09 -0.57 14.29
C ASP A 23 17.95 0.42 14.11
N ALA A 24 18.17 1.51 13.36
CA ALA A 24 17.14 2.49 13.06
C ALA A 24 15.97 1.89 12.29
N VAL A 25 16.21 0.99 11.34
CA VAL A 25 15.16 0.26 10.61
C VAL A 25 14.34 -0.59 11.57
N ARG A 26 14.99 -1.32 12.51
CA ARG A 26 14.26 -2.13 13.51
C ARG A 26 13.39 -1.25 14.42
N ASP A 27 13.90 -0.13 14.88
CA ASP A 27 13.14 0.82 15.71
C ASP A 27 11.91 1.33 14.98
N VAL A 28 12.07 1.78 13.71
CA VAL A 28 10.98 2.27 12.87
C VAL A 28 9.94 1.18 12.64
N GLU A 29 10.34 -0.03 12.26
CA GLU A 29 9.41 -1.15 12.05
C GLU A 29 8.63 -1.49 13.33
N ALA A 30 9.28 -1.51 14.49
CA ALA A 30 8.62 -1.73 15.78
C ALA A 30 7.56 -0.65 16.09
N ILE A 31 7.87 0.63 15.81
CA ILE A 31 6.93 1.74 15.99
C ILE A 31 5.75 1.61 15.02
N LEU A 32 6.00 1.28 13.74
CA LEU A 32 4.95 1.08 12.74
C LEU A 32 4.02 -0.09 13.10
N ASP A 33 4.57 -1.19 13.61
CA ASP A 33 3.78 -2.35 14.05
C ASP A 33 2.94 -2.03 15.29
N ALA A 34 3.52 -1.32 16.26
CA ALA A 34 2.82 -0.85 17.45
C ALA A 34 1.68 0.12 17.09
N ALA A 35 1.93 1.04 16.15
CA ALA A 35 0.92 1.98 15.68
C ALA A 35 -0.27 1.26 15.03
N LEU A 36 0.00 0.25 14.20
CA LEU A 36 -1.04 -0.55 13.57
C LEU A 36 -1.89 -1.32 14.58
N LYS A 37 -1.25 -1.99 15.56
CA LYS A 37 -1.93 -2.68 16.66
C LYS A 37 -2.75 -1.71 17.53
N ALA A 38 -2.21 -0.52 17.80
CA ALA A 38 -2.91 0.50 18.58
C ALA A 38 -4.13 1.03 17.82
N ALA A 39 -4.03 1.24 16.49
CA ALA A 39 -5.15 1.64 15.65
C ALA A 39 -6.29 0.61 15.67
N GLU A 40 -5.96 -0.68 15.59
CA GLU A 40 -6.96 -1.77 15.67
C GLU A 40 -7.73 -1.80 17.01
N LYS A 41 -7.07 -1.41 18.10
CA LYS A 41 -7.65 -1.45 19.46
C LYS A 41 -8.46 -0.18 19.79
N SER A 42 -8.22 0.92 19.09
CA SER A 42 -8.61 2.28 19.51
C SER A 42 -9.86 2.84 18.82
N THR A 43 -10.72 2.03 18.21
CA THR A 43 -11.98 2.53 17.61
C THR A 43 -12.96 3.00 18.70
N PRO A 44 -13.49 4.24 18.65
CA PRO A 44 -13.38 5.26 17.58
C PRO A 44 -12.30 6.34 17.82
N ALA A 45 -11.48 6.26 18.86
CA ALA A 45 -10.48 7.28 19.17
C ALA A 45 -9.11 6.91 18.59
N ALA A 46 -8.46 7.86 17.91
CA ALA A 46 -7.10 7.66 17.41
C ALA A 46 -6.11 7.39 18.57
N PRO A 47 -5.16 6.42 18.43
CA PRO A 47 -4.23 6.05 19.49
C PRO A 47 -3.35 7.24 19.89
N ARG A 48 -2.95 7.30 21.17
CA ARG A 48 -2.01 8.32 21.65
C ARG A 48 -0.57 7.88 21.36
N VAL A 49 0.32 8.84 21.12
CA VAL A 49 1.75 8.56 20.91
C VAL A 49 2.34 7.79 22.10
N ALA A 50 1.94 8.11 23.32
CA ALA A 50 2.40 7.42 24.53
C ALA A 50 2.07 5.91 24.51
N ASP A 51 0.87 5.54 24.03
CA ASP A 51 0.44 4.14 23.96
C ASP A 51 1.24 3.38 22.88
N ILE A 52 1.49 4.04 21.74
CA ILE A 52 2.29 3.49 20.64
C ILE A 52 3.74 3.25 21.08
N VAL A 53 4.33 4.22 21.76
CA VAL A 53 5.71 4.15 22.27
C VAL A 53 5.88 3.05 23.31
N ALA A 54 4.90 2.92 24.22
CA ALA A 54 4.87 1.84 25.20
C ALA A 54 4.75 0.45 24.55
N GLU A 55 3.84 0.30 23.57
CA GLU A 55 3.66 -0.98 22.83
C GLU A 55 4.92 -1.32 21.99
N ALA A 56 5.60 -0.31 21.43
CA ALA A 56 6.83 -0.49 20.65
C ALA A 56 8.07 -0.79 21.50
N GLY A 57 7.98 -0.65 22.85
CA GLY A 57 9.13 -0.80 23.74
C GLY A 57 10.21 0.26 23.52
N THR A 58 9.84 1.46 23.06
CA THR A 58 10.76 2.57 22.74
C THR A 58 10.49 3.80 23.60
N SER A 59 11.17 4.92 23.34
CA SER A 59 11.00 6.18 24.06
C SER A 59 10.34 7.25 23.19
N ASN A 60 9.69 8.25 23.83
CA ASN A 60 9.21 9.43 23.10
C ASN A 60 10.32 10.13 22.31
N GLN A 61 11.54 10.20 22.85
CA GLN A 61 12.68 10.77 22.16
C GLN A 61 13.03 9.99 20.89
N ALA A 62 13.00 8.65 20.93
CA ALA A 62 13.22 7.82 19.76
C ALA A 62 12.09 7.98 18.73
N PHE A 63 10.83 8.06 19.17
CA PHE A 63 9.70 8.35 18.30
C PHE A 63 9.90 9.66 17.52
N TYR A 64 10.17 10.76 18.21
CA TYR A 64 10.34 12.09 17.58
C TYR A 64 11.64 12.24 16.78
N ARG A 65 12.55 11.27 16.85
CA ARG A 65 13.69 11.17 15.92
C ARG A 65 13.26 10.77 14.51
N TYR A 66 12.20 9.93 14.41
CA TYR A 66 11.77 9.32 13.14
C TYR A 66 10.49 9.94 12.59
N PHE A 67 9.60 10.44 13.45
CA PHE A 67 8.28 10.94 13.07
C PHE A 67 8.03 12.31 13.67
N THR A 68 7.50 13.23 12.86
CA THR A 68 7.16 14.59 13.31
C THR A 68 5.90 14.63 14.16
N GLY A 69 5.10 13.56 14.16
CA GLY A 69 3.87 13.42 14.92
C GLY A 69 3.08 12.19 14.49
N LYS A 70 1.87 12.07 15.06
CA LYS A 70 0.99 10.93 14.82
C LYS A 70 0.55 10.82 13.36
N ASP A 71 0.23 11.94 12.72
CA ASP A 71 -0.22 11.94 11.33
C ASP A 71 0.89 11.44 10.39
N ASP A 72 2.11 11.88 10.59
CA ASP A 72 3.31 11.41 9.87
C ASP A 72 3.51 9.90 10.05
N LEU A 73 3.36 9.40 11.29
CA LEU A 73 3.42 7.97 11.57
C LEU A 73 2.30 7.19 10.84
N MET A 74 1.04 7.67 10.91
CA MET A 74 -0.09 6.98 10.28
C MET A 74 0.06 6.92 8.75
N GLN A 75 0.59 7.96 8.16
CA GLN A 75 0.90 7.98 6.73
C GLN A 75 2.03 6.98 6.39
N ALA A 76 3.05 6.86 7.23
CA ALA A 76 4.09 5.85 7.06
C ALA A 76 3.53 4.42 7.20
N VAL A 77 2.58 4.19 8.12
CA VAL A 77 1.86 2.90 8.24
C VAL A 77 1.09 2.59 6.96
N MET A 78 0.33 3.57 6.43
CA MET A 78 -0.41 3.41 5.17
C MET A 78 0.52 3.11 4.00
N ALA A 79 1.57 3.91 3.81
CA ALA A 79 2.53 3.72 2.74
C ALA A 79 3.22 2.34 2.81
N ARG A 80 3.53 1.85 4.03
CA ARG A 80 4.06 0.49 4.23
C ARG A 80 3.02 -0.57 3.84
N GLY A 81 1.76 -0.37 4.20
CA GLY A 81 0.65 -1.25 3.81
C GLY A 81 0.51 -1.34 2.30
N LEU A 82 0.47 -0.21 1.60
CA LEU A 82 0.37 -0.15 0.14
C LEU A 82 1.56 -0.81 -0.56
N ARG A 83 2.79 -0.65 -0.05
CA ARG A 83 3.97 -1.36 -0.59
C ARG A 83 3.84 -2.89 -0.45
N ARG A 84 3.29 -3.39 0.67
CA ARG A 84 3.02 -4.83 0.85
C ARG A 84 1.97 -5.34 -0.14
N VAL A 85 0.90 -4.56 -0.34
CA VAL A 85 -0.14 -4.88 -1.34
C VAL A 85 0.45 -4.90 -2.74
N ARG A 86 1.28 -3.90 -3.09
CA ARG A 86 1.97 -3.86 -4.38
C ARG A 86 2.81 -5.13 -4.63
N ALA A 87 3.68 -5.49 -3.69
CA ALA A 87 4.51 -6.69 -3.81
C ALA A 87 3.67 -7.98 -3.96
N TYR A 88 2.54 -8.06 -3.26
CA TYR A 88 1.60 -9.16 -3.40
C TYR A 88 0.97 -9.20 -4.80
N LEU A 89 0.52 -8.06 -5.33
CA LEU A 89 -0.06 -7.96 -6.67
C LEU A 89 0.97 -8.29 -7.76
N GLU A 90 2.19 -7.76 -7.66
CA GLU A 90 3.30 -8.10 -8.56
C GLU A 90 3.54 -9.62 -8.60
N HIS A 91 3.58 -10.24 -7.42
CA HIS A 91 3.73 -11.70 -7.34
C HIS A 91 2.56 -12.44 -7.98
N LEU A 92 1.31 -11.99 -7.76
CA LEU A 92 0.14 -12.61 -8.40
C LEU A 92 0.20 -12.49 -9.93
N MET A 93 0.45 -11.28 -10.43
CA MET A 93 0.48 -10.98 -11.86
C MET A 93 1.62 -11.69 -12.58
N SER A 94 2.75 -11.92 -11.92
CA SER A 94 3.88 -12.67 -12.50
C SER A 94 3.59 -14.15 -12.80
N ARG A 95 2.44 -14.67 -12.36
CA ARG A 95 2.01 -16.07 -12.58
C ARG A 95 1.49 -16.31 -13.99
N THR A 96 1.25 -15.26 -14.77
CA THR A 96 0.76 -15.31 -16.14
C THR A 96 1.43 -14.26 -17.01
N THR A 97 1.53 -14.53 -18.30
CA THR A 97 1.96 -13.56 -19.32
C THR A 97 0.78 -13.03 -20.15
N ASP A 98 -0.44 -13.52 -19.91
CA ASP A 98 -1.65 -13.01 -20.53
C ASP A 98 -2.04 -11.67 -19.89
N PRO A 99 -2.03 -10.56 -20.66
CA PRO A 99 -2.29 -9.23 -20.12
C PRO A 99 -3.70 -9.07 -19.54
N GLN A 100 -4.71 -9.73 -20.11
CA GLN A 100 -6.06 -9.72 -19.55
C GLN A 100 -6.09 -10.41 -18.20
N ALA A 101 -5.50 -11.60 -18.09
CA ALA A 101 -5.40 -12.33 -16.83
C ALA A 101 -4.61 -11.55 -15.78
N GLN A 102 -3.61 -10.76 -16.17
CA GLN A 102 -2.88 -9.87 -15.24
C GLN A 102 -3.78 -8.79 -14.65
N VAL A 103 -4.60 -8.11 -15.45
CA VAL A 103 -5.58 -7.12 -14.98
C VAL A 103 -6.61 -7.79 -14.04
N GLU A 104 -7.12 -8.98 -14.41
CA GLU A 104 -8.05 -9.74 -13.57
C GLU A 104 -7.44 -10.11 -12.21
N LEU A 105 -6.19 -10.59 -12.20
CA LEU A 105 -5.46 -10.93 -10.98
C LEU A 105 -5.21 -9.71 -10.11
N TRP A 106 -4.93 -8.55 -10.71
CA TRP A 106 -4.78 -7.29 -9.99
C TRP A 106 -6.08 -6.90 -9.27
N ILE A 107 -7.23 -6.90 -9.98
CA ILE A 107 -8.55 -6.57 -9.39
C ILE A 107 -8.89 -7.54 -8.26
N ARG A 108 -8.80 -8.86 -8.50
CA ARG A 108 -9.08 -9.88 -7.48
C ARG A 108 -8.15 -9.78 -6.29
N GLY A 109 -6.86 -9.58 -6.55
CA GLY A 109 -5.84 -9.45 -5.51
C GLY A 109 -6.10 -8.25 -4.60
N LEU A 110 -6.50 -7.10 -5.16
CA LEU A 110 -6.85 -5.93 -4.38
C LEU A 110 -8.14 -6.15 -3.55
N LEU A 111 -9.18 -6.73 -4.14
CA LEU A 111 -10.43 -7.05 -3.45
C LEU A 111 -10.24 -8.07 -2.32
N THR A 112 -9.24 -8.97 -2.42
CA THR A 112 -8.90 -9.91 -1.35
C THR A 112 -8.51 -9.20 -0.05
N GLN A 113 -8.03 -7.96 -0.11
CA GLN A 113 -7.74 -7.17 1.09
C GLN A 113 -9.00 -6.89 1.92
N ALA A 114 -10.19 -6.80 1.29
CA ALA A 114 -11.46 -6.67 2.00
C ALA A 114 -11.94 -7.98 2.65
N THR A 115 -11.51 -9.13 2.13
CA THR A 115 -11.88 -10.45 2.66
C THR A 115 -10.99 -10.91 3.82
N ASN A 116 -9.75 -10.43 3.87
CA ASN A 116 -8.85 -10.70 4.97
C ASN A 116 -9.23 -9.82 6.18
N GLN A 117 -9.90 -10.40 7.17
CA GLN A 117 -10.41 -9.66 8.33
C GLN A 117 -9.34 -8.83 9.04
N THR A 118 -8.10 -9.31 9.13
CA THR A 118 -7.00 -8.57 9.74
C THR A 118 -6.60 -7.38 8.87
N ALA A 119 -6.37 -7.60 7.58
CA ALA A 119 -6.03 -6.54 6.63
C ALA A 119 -7.16 -5.51 6.50
N ALA A 120 -8.41 -5.97 6.48
CA ALA A 120 -9.60 -5.11 6.43
C ALA A 120 -9.71 -4.19 7.65
N ARG A 121 -9.54 -4.72 8.87
CA ARG A 121 -9.55 -3.92 10.11
C ARG A 121 -8.41 -2.91 10.14
N GLN A 122 -7.21 -3.31 9.73
CA GLN A 122 -6.03 -2.45 9.67
C GLN A 122 -6.24 -1.30 8.68
N SER A 123 -6.72 -1.61 7.48
CA SER A 123 -7.01 -0.61 6.45
C SER A 123 -8.11 0.36 6.89
N ALA A 124 -9.20 -0.14 7.45
CA ALA A 124 -10.29 0.69 7.95
C ALA A 124 -9.83 1.63 9.07
N ALA A 125 -9.11 1.12 10.08
CA ALA A 125 -8.61 1.91 11.21
C ALA A 125 -7.65 3.01 10.74
N VAL A 126 -6.73 2.71 9.83
CA VAL A 126 -5.78 3.70 9.31
C VAL A 126 -6.51 4.73 8.43
N THR A 127 -7.44 4.30 7.58
CA THR A 127 -8.24 5.20 6.72
C THR A 127 -9.10 6.15 7.57
N GLU A 128 -9.73 5.67 8.63
CA GLU A 128 -10.54 6.50 9.54
C GLU A 128 -9.68 7.58 10.23
N ILE A 129 -8.49 7.21 10.72
CA ILE A 129 -7.55 8.15 11.33
C ILE A 129 -7.09 9.21 10.32
N LEU A 130 -6.77 8.80 9.09
CA LEU A 130 -6.32 9.71 8.04
C LEU A 130 -7.44 10.59 7.47
N SER A 131 -8.69 10.14 7.48
CA SER A 131 -9.85 10.96 7.06
C SER A 131 -10.01 12.21 7.91
N GLY A 132 -9.50 12.20 9.15
CA GLY A 132 -9.41 13.38 10.02
C GLY A 132 -8.21 14.28 9.72
N SER A 133 -7.26 13.85 8.92
CA SER A 133 -6.04 14.58 8.61
C SER A 133 -6.22 15.47 7.37
N ARG A 134 -5.96 16.76 7.50
CA ARG A 134 -6.21 17.78 6.46
C ARG A 134 -5.19 17.83 5.30
N ARG A 135 -4.18 16.96 5.26
CA ARG A 135 -3.14 16.99 4.22
C ARG A 135 -2.94 15.63 3.56
N PRO A 136 -3.13 15.53 2.23
CA PRO A 136 -2.59 14.39 1.46
C PRO A 136 -1.05 14.42 1.56
N ASP A 137 -0.44 13.32 1.97
CA ASP A 137 1.03 13.19 1.95
C ASP A 137 1.48 12.63 0.60
N THR A 138 2.62 13.14 0.13
CA THR A 138 3.32 12.65 -1.06
C THR A 138 3.60 11.14 -0.98
N ARG A 139 3.94 10.61 0.19
CA ARG A 139 4.24 9.16 0.39
C ARG A 139 3.05 8.25 0.09
N THR A 140 1.84 8.63 0.51
CA THR A 140 0.63 7.87 0.19
C THR A 140 0.28 8.00 -1.29
N GLY A 141 0.45 9.19 -1.86
CA GLY A 141 0.29 9.43 -3.29
C GLY A 141 1.24 8.58 -4.14
N GLU A 142 2.52 8.59 -3.81
CA GLU A 142 3.55 7.77 -4.49
C GLU A 142 3.24 6.27 -4.39
N ALA A 143 2.83 5.79 -3.21
CA ALA A 143 2.48 4.39 -3.01
C ALA A 143 1.22 3.99 -3.78
N THR A 144 0.24 4.90 -3.94
CA THR A 144 -0.96 4.69 -4.76
C THR A 144 -0.58 4.66 -6.24
N THR A 145 0.23 5.60 -6.71
CA THR A 145 0.77 5.61 -8.08
C THR A 145 1.48 4.30 -8.40
N ALA A 146 2.28 3.79 -7.46
CA ALA A 146 2.97 2.52 -7.63
C ALA A 146 2.03 1.30 -7.78
N LEU A 147 0.79 1.35 -7.31
CA LEU A 147 -0.22 0.31 -7.59
C LEU A 147 -0.79 0.45 -9.01
N LEU A 148 -1.01 1.70 -9.47
CA LEU A 148 -1.47 2.00 -10.82
C LEU A 148 -0.45 1.57 -11.87
N ASP A 149 0.84 1.80 -11.61
CA ASP A 149 1.94 1.45 -12.52
C ASP A 149 1.94 -0.03 -12.91
N LEU A 150 1.44 -0.91 -12.04
CA LEU A 150 1.31 -2.34 -12.35
C LEU A 150 0.32 -2.64 -13.47
N LEU A 151 -0.63 -1.75 -13.73
CA LEU A 151 -1.64 -1.91 -14.79
C LEU A 151 -1.18 -1.36 -16.13
N LEU A 152 -0.17 -0.47 -16.17
CA LEU A 152 0.19 0.24 -17.40
C LEU A 152 0.65 -0.69 -18.51
N GLU A 153 1.56 -1.62 -18.20
CA GLU A 153 2.09 -2.57 -19.18
C GLU A 153 1.01 -3.54 -19.68
N PRO A 154 0.21 -4.22 -18.83
CA PRO A 154 -0.89 -5.06 -19.29
C PRO A 154 -1.90 -4.32 -20.16
N LEU A 155 -2.29 -3.10 -19.79
CA LEU A 155 -3.24 -2.29 -20.56
C LEU A 155 -2.67 -1.85 -21.92
N THR A 156 -1.36 -1.54 -21.96
CA THR A 156 -0.67 -1.25 -23.22
C THR A 156 -0.67 -2.48 -24.14
N GLN A 157 -0.40 -3.66 -23.60
CA GLN A 157 -0.40 -4.92 -24.37
C GLN A 157 -1.81 -5.30 -24.86
N LEU A 158 -2.86 -4.94 -24.10
CA LEU A 158 -4.26 -5.09 -24.53
C LEU A 158 -4.66 -4.08 -25.63
N GLY A 159 -3.81 -3.09 -25.92
CA GLY A 159 -4.09 -2.07 -26.94
C GLY A 159 -5.02 -0.97 -26.45
N SER A 160 -5.08 -0.70 -25.15
CA SER A 160 -5.81 0.47 -24.61
C SER A 160 -5.34 1.75 -25.30
N THR A 161 -6.29 2.61 -25.68
CA THR A 161 -5.99 3.91 -26.30
C THR A 161 -5.75 5.02 -25.27
N HIS A 162 -6.08 4.76 -24.00
CA HIS A 162 -5.95 5.72 -22.87
C HIS A 162 -5.43 5.01 -21.60
N VAL A 163 -4.27 4.40 -21.69
CA VAL A 163 -3.69 3.48 -20.68
C VAL A 163 -3.77 4.06 -19.26
N GLU A 164 -3.36 5.31 -19.06
CA GLU A 164 -3.33 5.95 -17.74
C GLU A 164 -4.74 6.19 -17.18
N LEU A 165 -5.68 6.62 -18.03
CA LEU A 165 -7.08 6.85 -17.64
C LEU A 165 -7.80 5.54 -17.35
N ASP A 166 -7.53 4.50 -18.14
CA ASP A 166 -8.09 3.18 -17.92
C ASP A 166 -7.54 2.56 -16.64
N ALA A 167 -6.23 2.68 -16.38
CA ALA A 167 -5.62 2.26 -15.12
C ALA A 167 -6.27 2.95 -13.91
N LEU A 168 -6.45 4.27 -13.99
CA LEU A 168 -7.10 5.05 -12.94
C LEU A 168 -8.56 4.62 -12.75
N THR A 169 -9.32 4.42 -13.83
CA THR A 169 -10.72 3.98 -13.78
C THR A 169 -10.86 2.60 -13.14
N ILE A 170 -10.00 1.64 -13.51
CA ILE A 170 -9.96 0.31 -12.91
C ILE A 170 -9.63 0.40 -11.42
N TYR A 171 -8.64 1.22 -11.06
CA TYR A 171 -8.27 1.44 -9.67
C TYR A 171 -9.45 2.00 -8.86
N GLU A 172 -10.08 3.08 -9.32
CA GLU A 172 -11.18 3.73 -8.61
C GLU A 172 -12.39 2.82 -8.45
N ALA A 173 -12.78 2.08 -9.49
CA ALA A 173 -13.86 1.12 -9.44
C ALA A 173 -13.59 -0.02 -8.43
N THR A 174 -12.35 -0.53 -8.42
CA THR A 174 -11.92 -1.58 -7.51
C THR A 174 -11.85 -1.07 -6.06
N MET A 175 -11.28 0.12 -5.84
CA MET A 175 -11.21 0.76 -4.52
C MET A 175 -12.58 1.13 -3.99
N GLY A 176 -13.48 1.64 -4.85
CA GLY A 176 -14.87 1.94 -4.48
C GLY A 176 -15.61 0.69 -4.00
N THR A 177 -15.45 -0.43 -4.72
CA THR A 177 -16.01 -1.73 -4.33
C THR A 177 -15.40 -2.21 -3.00
N MET A 178 -14.09 -2.18 -2.87
CA MET A 178 -13.39 -2.56 -1.63
C MET A 178 -13.86 -1.71 -0.43
N ASN A 179 -13.89 -0.39 -0.56
CA ASN A 179 -14.28 0.52 0.51
C ASN A 179 -15.73 0.31 0.95
N ARG A 180 -16.64 0.03 0.01
CA ARG A 180 -18.03 -0.33 0.33
C ARG A 180 -18.08 -1.56 1.23
N HIS A 181 -17.35 -2.62 0.90
CA HIS A 181 -17.32 -3.85 1.69
C HIS A 181 -16.64 -3.64 3.06
N LEU A 182 -15.56 -2.86 3.13
CA LEU A 182 -14.91 -2.49 4.39
C LEU A 182 -15.89 -1.73 5.31
N THR A 183 -16.64 -0.75 4.77
CA THR A 183 -17.61 0.03 5.54
C THR A 183 -18.79 -0.81 6.01
N MET A 184 -19.29 -1.74 5.17
CA MET A 184 -20.39 -2.63 5.49
C MET A 184 -19.97 -3.86 6.30
N GLN A 185 -18.67 -4.04 6.55
CA GLN A 185 -18.10 -5.23 7.18
C GLN A 185 -18.51 -6.54 6.49
N THR A 186 -18.58 -6.51 5.16
CA THR A 186 -18.89 -7.64 4.28
C THR A 186 -17.69 -8.00 3.42
N ALA A 187 -17.78 -9.09 2.66
CA ALA A 187 -16.78 -9.48 1.67
C ALA A 187 -17.40 -9.46 0.27
N PRO A 188 -16.65 -9.05 -0.77
CA PRO A 188 -17.10 -9.19 -2.16
C PRO A 188 -17.41 -10.65 -2.48
N THR A 189 -18.56 -10.90 -3.10
CA THR A 189 -18.88 -12.23 -3.60
C THR A 189 -18.11 -12.54 -4.89
N PRO A 190 -17.92 -13.83 -5.24
CA PRO A 190 -17.31 -14.18 -6.53
C PRO A 190 -18.04 -13.53 -7.72
N GLN A 191 -19.39 -13.49 -7.68
CA GLN A 191 -20.20 -12.86 -8.72
C GLN A 191 -19.94 -11.35 -8.85
N GLU A 192 -19.79 -10.62 -7.74
CA GLU A 192 -19.46 -9.20 -7.77
C GLU A 192 -18.05 -8.97 -8.34
N CYS A 193 -17.09 -9.82 -7.97
CA CYS A 193 -15.73 -9.74 -8.53
C CYS A 193 -15.75 -9.99 -10.05
N ASP A 194 -16.46 -11.04 -10.51
CA ASP A 194 -16.56 -11.38 -11.91
C ASP A 194 -17.27 -10.26 -12.71
N HIS A 195 -18.31 -9.67 -12.14
CA HIS A 195 -19.02 -8.56 -12.76
C HIS A 195 -18.13 -7.32 -12.89
N LEU A 196 -17.41 -6.95 -11.84
CA LEU A 196 -16.49 -5.81 -11.88
C LEU A 196 -15.39 -6.00 -12.93
N ILE A 197 -14.80 -7.21 -12.97
CA ILE A 197 -13.77 -7.55 -13.95
C ILE A 197 -14.32 -7.44 -15.36
N ALA A 198 -15.47 -8.08 -15.63
CA ALA A 198 -16.10 -8.03 -16.94
C ALA A 198 -16.41 -6.57 -17.37
N PHE A 199 -16.92 -5.75 -16.44
CA PHE A 199 -17.19 -4.34 -16.69
C PHE A 199 -15.93 -3.56 -17.06
N CYS A 200 -14.84 -3.74 -16.29
CA CYS A 200 -13.57 -3.08 -16.56
C CYS A 200 -12.98 -3.52 -17.91
N ILE A 201 -12.93 -4.82 -18.19
CA ILE A 201 -12.35 -5.34 -19.44
C ILE A 201 -13.17 -4.91 -20.66
N HIS A 202 -14.52 -5.00 -20.60
CA HIS A 202 -15.36 -4.56 -21.73
C HIS A 202 -15.40 -3.02 -21.91
N GLY A 203 -15.09 -2.28 -20.84
CA GLY A 203 -15.00 -0.80 -20.91
C GLY A 203 -13.74 -0.29 -21.61
N LEU A 204 -12.72 -1.13 -21.75
CA LEU A 204 -11.50 -0.78 -22.48
C LEU A 204 -11.85 -0.58 -23.96
N ARG A 205 -11.44 0.55 -24.51
CA ARG A 205 -11.52 0.78 -25.96
C ARG A 205 -10.31 0.10 -26.62
N LEU A 206 -10.46 -1.19 -26.92
CA LEU A 206 -9.46 -1.94 -27.65
C LEU A 206 -9.58 -1.61 -29.14
N PRO A 207 -8.45 -1.47 -29.86
CA PRO A 207 -8.49 -1.33 -31.31
C PRO A 207 -9.12 -2.58 -31.92
N SER A 208 -9.95 -2.38 -32.94
CA SER A 208 -10.62 -3.46 -33.72
C SER A 208 -9.62 -4.21 -34.55
#